data_e3c5be2f7039453d00f8bedc71819d36
#
_entry.id   e3c5be2f7039453d00f8bedc71819d36
#
_cell.length_a   1.000
_cell.length_b   1.000
_cell.length_c   1.000
_cell.angle_alpha   90.00
_cell.angle_beta   90.00
_cell.angle_gamma   90.00
#
_symmetry.space_group_name_H-M   'P 1'
#
loop_
_entity.id
_entity.type
_entity.pdbx_description
1 polymer ?
#
loop_
_entity_poly.entity_id
_entity_poly.type
_entity_poly.pdbx_seq_one_letter_code
_entity_poly.pdbx_strand_id
1 'polypeptide(L)'
;MAVTTCSVSGIETLLGKAGLDTPIPEYPGADIVHNPQDIFRVYLAETIQKLTNCDRLVAYDAIQTSNVTGMGDLVVVAPRLRLKDVNNEDLAKDLLQKLPRLPPFGCPIRDGIRLQVFFSPNTLSRLSLFYISDRNVSYGYDTSLGLTDPAVPDGQKKKVIVEYSSPNMASEFQVSHLRSTLLGTYVANIHASMGCDVVRMNYLGDWGKQIGLLAAGWRRFGSEDEFAKQPLRHLLQVKHKIEELFKPEVEKCKATKANDQDTSEIESQGLYAERDDFFKKMEDKDPEAIALWQRFRDATVKDLTDSYARLGVTFDEYSGESQVTSESVAEVEQALKEKGVYEEHDDSWQIDFSKHEAKGLSIAVLRYRNGTTSYLLRDVAAVLDRFKAHSFDKMIYVAAMEQEMHFNRVIKTLKLMDRQDLADRIQHTSFAKINGLPEELKGAELLSDYLDGCRSMVQADLEEEDEEVSHVDSSERSVDILGLAGLFVQDHYHKRNTSYTSDAKKMAPLEGETGAAIQNCYARLLKKLGPEPTTFDYTTLNYTSLESEDYAELLRILLQYPDAAHGSFKSLEPSFIVVYLLRLVDQLMVTLDDDDMKDWAGQESASEARLALYENARQVFENALKLLGVTPWSL
;
A
#
# COMPACT_ATOMS: atom_id res chain seq x y z
N MET A 1 20.63 7.40 11.39
CA MET A 1 20.54 8.25 12.59
C MET A 1 19.58 7.54 13.55
N ALA A 2 19.90 7.47 14.84
CA ALA A 2 19.02 6.84 15.82
C ALA A 2 17.70 7.61 15.84
N VAL A 3 16.58 6.90 15.65
CA VAL A 3 15.23 7.44 15.81
C VAL A 3 15.13 7.87 17.28
N THR A 4 15.08 9.16 17.53
CA THR A 4 14.84 9.69 18.88
C THR A 4 13.42 9.29 19.24
N THR A 5 13.26 8.37 20.18
CA THR A 5 11.95 8.01 20.71
C THR A 5 11.39 9.23 21.42
N CYS A 6 10.36 9.86 20.85
CA CYS A 6 9.76 11.05 21.45
C CYS A 6 9.00 10.64 22.73
N SER A 7 9.61 10.89 23.87
CA SER A 7 9.01 10.63 25.20
C SER A 7 7.97 11.71 25.54
N VAL A 8 7.02 11.39 26.42
CA VAL A 8 6.05 12.37 26.94
C VAL A 8 6.75 13.58 27.55
N SER A 9 7.86 13.39 28.26
CA SER A 9 8.68 14.49 28.80
C SER A 9 9.30 15.38 27.73
N GLY A 10 9.64 14.82 26.55
CA GLY A 10 10.07 15.58 25.38
C GLY A 10 8.96 16.48 24.84
N ILE A 11 7.75 15.96 24.74
CA ILE A 11 6.56 16.74 24.34
C ILE A 11 6.26 17.83 25.35
N GLU A 12 6.29 17.56 26.65
CA GLU A 12 6.08 18.56 27.70
C GLU A 12 7.12 19.67 27.63
N THR A 13 8.39 19.34 27.39
CA THR A 13 9.43 20.34 27.15
C THR A 13 9.13 21.21 25.94
N LEU A 14 8.62 20.62 24.86
CA LEU A 14 8.21 21.30 23.65
C LEU A 14 7.02 22.22 23.91
N LEU A 15 5.99 21.75 24.63
CA LEU A 15 4.83 22.55 25.01
C LEU A 15 5.20 23.71 25.92
N GLY A 16 6.10 23.53 26.87
CA GLY A 16 6.65 24.60 27.70
C GLY A 16 7.36 25.68 26.88
N LYS A 17 8.13 25.30 25.84
CA LYS A 17 8.72 26.24 24.87
C LYS A 17 7.66 26.96 24.04
N ALA A 18 6.54 26.32 23.74
CA ALA A 18 5.39 26.92 23.07
C ALA A 18 4.49 27.76 23.98
N GLY A 19 4.84 27.87 25.27
CA GLY A 19 4.09 28.65 26.27
C GLY A 19 2.82 27.98 26.78
N LEU A 20 2.73 26.65 26.68
CA LEU A 20 1.61 25.86 27.19
C LEU A 20 1.93 25.28 28.56
N ASP A 21 0.89 25.19 29.41
CA ASP A 21 1.03 24.59 30.74
C ASP A 21 1.25 23.08 30.67
N THR A 22 2.13 22.60 31.55
CA THR A 22 2.40 21.18 31.77
C THR A 22 2.12 20.81 33.24
N PRO A 23 1.80 19.56 33.58
CA PRO A 23 1.82 18.36 32.73
C PRO A 23 0.62 18.26 31.77
N ILE A 24 0.82 17.50 30.69
CA ILE A 24 -0.25 17.18 29.74
C ILE A 24 -1.26 16.28 30.43
N PRO A 25 -2.58 16.54 30.32
CA PRO A 25 -3.60 15.69 30.90
C PRO A 25 -3.54 14.26 30.34
N GLU A 26 -3.48 13.25 31.21
CA GLU A 26 -3.51 11.84 30.80
C GLU A 26 -4.93 11.37 30.54
N TYR A 27 -5.22 10.83 29.36
CA TYR A 27 -6.52 10.27 29.00
C TYR A 27 -6.38 8.87 28.40
N PRO A 28 -7.24 7.91 28.80
CA PRO A 28 -7.26 6.60 28.17
C PRO A 28 -7.57 6.71 26.67
N GLY A 29 -6.74 6.10 25.85
CA GLY A 29 -6.91 6.09 24.39
C GLY A 29 -6.34 7.31 23.66
N ALA A 30 -5.79 8.30 24.36
CA ALA A 30 -5.05 9.40 23.74
C ALA A 30 -3.62 8.95 23.38
N ASP A 31 -3.20 9.27 22.16
CA ASP A 31 -1.85 9.00 21.66
C ASP A 31 -1.11 10.31 21.35
N ILE A 32 -0.73 11.03 22.40
CA ILE A 32 -0.02 12.31 22.29
C ILE A 32 1.40 12.16 21.70
N VAL A 33 1.93 10.94 21.68
CA VAL A 33 3.28 10.66 21.13
C VAL A 33 3.24 10.58 19.62
N HIS A 34 2.21 9.99 19.03
CA HIS A 34 2.14 9.76 17.58
C HIS A 34 1.09 10.64 16.89
N ASN A 35 0.14 11.24 17.64
CA ASN A 35 -0.89 12.12 17.10
C ASN A 35 -0.91 13.49 17.80
N PRO A 36 -0.45 14.57 17.15
CA PRO A 36 -0.42 15.90 17.76
C PRO A 36 -1.82 16.49 18.04
N GLN A 37 -2.86 16.05 17.32
CA GLN A 37 -4.24 16.49 17.59
C GLN A 37 -4.74 16.00 18.95
N ASP A 38 -4.22 14.88 19.44
CA ASP A 38 -4.58 14.37 20.76
C ASP A 38 -4.10 15.28 21.90
N ILE A 39 -3.05 16.07 21.68
CA ILE A 39 -2.64 17.10 22.64
C ILE A 39 -3.77 18.13 22.84
N PHE A 40 -4.33 18.63 21.75
CA PHE A 40 -5.48 19.55 21.83
C PHE A 40 -6.71 18.85 22.43
N ARG A 41 -6.96 17.61 22.00
CA ARG A 41 -8.13 16.83 22.45
C ARG A 41 -8.11 16.58 23.96
N VAL A 42 -6.94 16.25 24.57
CA VAL A 42 -6.87 15.97 26.01
C VAL A 42 -7.10 17.23 26.86
N TYR A 43 -6.60 18.39 26.44
CA TYR A 43 -6.89 19.65 27.15
C TYR A 43 -8.37 20.00 27.08
N LEU A 44 -9.01 19.81 25.94
CA LEU A 44 -10.46 20.02 25.78
C LEU A 44 -11.25 19.00 26.60
N ALA A 45 -10.86 17.72 26.57
CA ALA A 45 -11.50 16.63 27.30
C ALA A 45 -11.46 16.88 28.82
N GLU A 46 -10.32 17.31 29.36
CA GLU A 46 -10.20 17.65 30.77
C GLU A 46 -11.14 18.79 31.14
N THR A 47 -11.25 19.80 30.30
CA THR A 47 -12.16 20.92 30.55
C THR A 47 -13.63 20.50 30.50
N ILE A 48 -14.01 19.71 29.49
CA ILE A 48 -15.39 19.16 29.39
C ILE A 48 -15.71 18.26 30.59
N GLN A 49 -14.78 17.41 31.01
CA GLN A 49 -14.94 16.54 32.17
C GLN A 49 -15.17 17.35 33.43
N LYS A 50 -14.39 18.42 33.69
CA LYS A 50 -14.56 19.31 34.85
C LYS A 50 -15.92 20.04 34.84
N LEU A 51 -16.42 20.42 33.66
CA LEU A 51 -17.69 21.13 33.51
C LEU A 51 -18.91 20.21 33.64
N THR A 52 -18.79 18.96 33.21
CA THR A 52 -19.94 18.03 33.12
C THR A 52 -19.91 16.92 34.18
N ASN A 53 -18.77 16.72 34.82
CA ASN A 53 -18.51 15.61 35.74
C ASN A 53 -18.79 14.20 35.11
N CYS A 54 -18.68 14.08 33.79
CA CYS A 54 -18.78 12.79 33.11
C CYS A 54 -17.50 11.96 33.30
N ASP A 55 -17.55 10.69 32.89
CA ASP A 55 -16.36 9.82 32.87
C ASP A 55 -15.28 10.38 31.92
N ARG A 56 -14.00 10.17 32.28
CA ARG A 56 -12.86 10.69 31.50
C ARG A 56 -12.83 10.15 30.06
N LEU A 57 -13.07 8.86 29.89
CA LEU A 57 -13.10 8.24 28.56
C LEU A 57 -14.29 8.78 27.76
N VAL A 58 -15.45 8.98 28.40
CA VAL A 58 -16.64 9.56 27.78
C VAL A 58 -16.38 11.00 27.33
N ALA A 59 -15.67 11.80 28.13
CA ALA A 59 -15.28 13.17 27.74
C ALA A 59 -14.41 13.17 26.49
N TYR A 60 -13.42 12.27 26.43
CA TYR A 60 -12.50 12.15 25.30
C TYR A 60 -13.22 11.65 24.04
N ASP A 61 -14.01 10.59 24.14
CA ASP A 61 -14.75 10.00 23.02
C ASP A 61 -15.85 10.91 22.45
N ALA A 62 -16.32 11.87 23.24
CA ALA A 62 -17.30 12.86 22.80
C ALA A 62 -16.69 13.94 21.89
N ILE A 63 -15.36 14.04 21.83
CA ILE A 63 -14.63 15.00 21.02
C ILE A 63 -14.19 14.31 19.73
N GLN A 64 -14.62 14.85 18.60
CA GLN A 64 -14.27 14.34 17.26
C GLN A 64 -13.42 15.36 16.53
N THR A 65 -12.49 14.91 15.69
CA THR A 65 -11.82 15.75 14.70
C THR A 65 -12.78 16.09 13.57
N SER A 66 -12.70 17.30 13.05
CA SER A 66 -13.42 17.72 11.85
C SER A 66 -12.44 17.82 10.68
N ASN A 67 -12.82 17.24 9.54
CA ASN A 67 -12.07 17.35 8.29
C ASN A 67 -12.76 18.30 7.31
N VAL A 68 -13.72 19.09 7.79
CA VAL A 68 -14.48 20.04 6.97
C VAL A 68 -14.07 21.45 7.36
N THR A 69 -13.50 22.18 6.41
CA THR A 69 -13.09 23.57 6.58
C THR A 69 -14.25 24.43 7.09
N GLY A 70 -13.99 25.24 8.10
CA GLY A 70 -14.99 26.12 8.72
C GLY A 70 -15.94 25.46 9.72
N MET A 71 -15.87 24.13 9.94
CA MET A 71 -16.69 23.39 10.90
C MET A 71 -15.98 23.16 12.26
N GLY A 72 -14.93 23.92 12.54
CA GLY A 72 -14.05 23.73 13.71
C GLY A 72 -12.98 22.66 13.47
N ASP A 73 -11.96 22.65 14.31
CA ASP A 73 -10.88 21.63 14.29
C ASP A 73 -11.28 20.41 15.13
N LEU A 74 -11.93 20.68 16.27
CA LEU A 74 -12.54 19.67 17.12
C LEU A 74 -14.03 19.97 17.31
N VAL A 75 -14.83 18.91 17.41
CA VAL A 75 -16.27 19.02 17.63
C VAL A 75 -16.66 18.21 18.86
N VAL A 76 -17.18 18.90 19.89
CA VAL A 76 -17.80 18.23 21.04
C VAL A 76 -19.24 17.89 20.70
N VAL A 77 -19.60 16.61 20.72
CA VAL A 77 -20.93 16.11 20.38
C VAL A 77 -21.70 15.83 21.68
N ALA A 78 -22.61 16.74 22.08
CA ALA A 78 -23.30 16.68 23.38
C ALA A 78 -23.96 15.33 23.72
N PRO A 79 -24.68 14.63 22.82
CA PRO A 79 -25.24 13.30 23.09
C PRO A 79 -24.20 12.24 23.48
N ARG A 80 -22.96 12.36 22.98
CA ARG A 80 -21.87 11.42 23.30
C ARG A 80 -21.35 11.55 24.74
N LEU A 81 -21.65 12.66 25.43
CA LEU A 81 -21.32 12.83 26.84
C LEU A 81 -22.18 11.95 27.75
N ARG A 82 -23.25 11.30 27.23
CA ARG A 82 -24.09 10.30 27.90
C ARG A 82 -24.65 10.77 29.27
N LEU A 83 -24.91 12.07 29.40
CA LEU A 83 -25.51 12.63 30.63
C LEU A 83 -27.01 12.30 30.68
N LYS A 84 -27.46 11.77 31.82
CA LYS A 84 -28.88 11.43 32.05
C LYS A 84 -29.72 12.68 32.29
N ASP A 85 -30.93 12.67 31.79
CA ASP A 85 -31.96 13.70 32.04
C ASP A 85 -31.55 15.13 31.62
N VAL A 86 -30.66 15.27 30.64
CA VAL A 86 -30.17 16.56 30.12
C VAL A 86 -30.60 16.73 28.65
N ASN A 87 -31.18 17.89 28.31
CA ASN A 87 -31.41 18.26 26.92
C ASN A 87 -30.07 18.58 26.25
N ASN A 88 -29.79 17.93 25.13
CA ASN A 88 -28.50 18.06 24.47
C ASN A 88 -28.24 19.46 23.85
N GLU A 89 -29.29 20.19 23.44
CA GLU A 89 -29.14 21.57 22.96
C GLU A 89 -28.83 22.52 24.11
N ASP A 90 -29.51 22.35 25.25
CA ASP A 90 -29.24 23.14 26.44
C ASP A 90 -27.84 22.84 27.00
N LEU A 91 -27.41 21.58 26.95
CA LEU A 91 -26.05 21.19 27.32
C LEU A 91 -25.01 21.87 26.43
N ALA A 92 -25.19 21.84 25.10
CA ALA A 92 -24.27 22.49 24.18
C ALA A 92 -24.20 24.02 24.38
N LYS A 93 -25.35 24.63 24.72
CA LYS A 93 -25.44 26.06 25.09
C LYS A 93 -24.73 26.36 26.41
N ASP A 94 -24.91 25.51 27.39
CA ASP A 94 -24.30 25.65 28.72
C ASP A 94 -22.79 25.48 28.66
N LEU A 95 -22.31 24.49 27.89
CA LEU A 95 -20.89 24.29 27.59
C LEU A 95 -20.28 25.53 26.89
N LEU A 96 -20.95 26.10 25.90
CA LEU A 96 -20.47 27.31 25.21
C LEU A 96 -20.29 28.48 26.20
N GLN A 97 -21.21 28.63 27.14
CA GLN A 97 -21.17 29.73 28.12
C GLN A 97 -20.13 29.52 29.23
N LYS A 98 -19.87 28.26 29.60
CA LYS A 98 -19.01 27.92 30.74
C LYS A 98 -17.59 27.55 30.33
N LEU A 99 -17.33 27.31 29.02
CA LEU A 99 -16.00 26.94 28.54
C LEU A 99 -15.03 28.09 28.84
N PRO A 100 -13.97 27.87 29.63
CA PRO A 100 -12.98 28.91 29.89
C PRO A 100 -12.18 29.22 28.62
N ARG A 101 -11.57 30.38 28.55
CA ARG A 101 -10.57 30.67 27.51
C ARG A 101 -9.32 29.84 27.79
N LEU A 102 -9.04 28.91 26.89
CA LEU A 102 -7.87 28.07 26.96
C LEU A 102 -6.86 28.52 25.87
N PRO A 103 -5.57 28.63 26.19
CA PRO A 103 -4.55 29.11 25.23
C PRO A 103 -4.52 28.32 23.91
N PRO A 104 -4.78 26.97 23.89
CA PRO A 104 -4.78 26.22 22.65
C PRO A 104 -5.95 26.51 21.71
N PHE A 105 -7.00 27.19 22.18
CA PHE A 105 -8.25 27.32 21.43
C PHE A 105 -8.67 28.78 21.20
N GLY A 106 -9.28 29.01 20.04
CA GLY A 106 -10.05 30.20 19.75
C GLY A 106 -11.45 30.18 20.37
N CYS A 107 -12.32 31.11 19.96
CA CYS A 107 -13.69 31.17 20.44
C CYS A 107 -14.51 30.00 19.86
N PRO A 108 -15.14 29.15 20.68
CA PRO A 108 -15.98 28.07 20.18
C PRO A 108 -17.29 28.61 19.60
N ILE A 109 -17.88 27.84 18.66
CA ILE A 109 -19.16 28.16 18.02
C ILE A 109 -20.12 27.00 18.26
N ARG A 110 -21.39 27.30 18.57
CA ARG A 110 -22.42 26.27 18.73
C ARG A 110 -23.21 26.07 17.45
N ASP A 111 -23.35 24.84 17.04
CA ASP A 111 -24.22 24.39 15.95
C ASP A 111 -25.14 23.27 16.46
N GLY A 112 -26.39 23.63 16.82
CA GLY A 112 -27.36 22.71 17.41
C GLY A 112 -26.83 22.04 18.68
N ILE A 113 -26.64 20.73 18.62
CA ILE A 113 -26.12 19.86 19.70
C ILE A 113 -24.59 19.70 19.66
N ARG A 114 -23.91 20.43 18.77
CA ARG A 114 -22.46 20.39 18.57
C ARG A 114 -21.82 21.67 19.05
N LEU A 115 -20.64 21.55 19.63
CA LEU A 115 -19.77 22.68 19.95
C LEU A 115 -18.52 22.55 19.09
N GLN A 116 -18.35 23.44 18.14
CA GLN A 116 -17.20 23.55 17.27
C GLN A 116 -16.11 24.34 17.98
N VAL A 117 -14.92 23.77 18.08
CA VAL A 117 -13.76 24.38 18.73
C VAL A 117 -12.65 24.53 17.70
N PHE A 118 -12.11 25.73 17.63
CA PHE A 118 -11.04 26.08 16.68
C PHE A 118 -9.71 26.14 17.41
N PHE A 119 -8.64 25.68 16.78
CA PHE A 119 -7.29 25.87 17.31
C PHE A 119 -6.90 27.35 17.26
N SER A 120 -6.21 27.80 18.29
CA SER A 120 -5.60 29.14 18.26
C SER A 120 -4.47 29.18 17.24
N PRO A 121 -4.47 30.10 16.25
CA PRO A 121 -3.44 30.12 15.20
C PRO A 121 -2.01 30.18 15.75
N ASN A 122 -1.78 30.95 16.81
CA ASN A 122 -0.47 31.08 17.44
C ASN A 122 -0.01 29.76 18.09
N THR A 123 -0.89 29.07 18.82
CA THR A 123 -0.57 27.78 19.44
C THR A 123 -0.44 26.70 18.37
N LEU A 124 -1.32 26.73 17.36
CA LEU A 124 -1.30 25.80 16.24
C LEU A 124 0.06 25.81 15.53
N SER A 125 0.54 27.00 15.11
CA SER A 125 1.81 27.14 14.39
C SER A 125 3.00 26.68 15.23
N ARG A 126 3.08 27.10 16.48
CA ARG A 126 4.17 26.74 17.40
C ARG A 126 4.21 25.23 17.64
N LEU A 127 3.08 24.63 18.00
CA LEU A 127 3.01 23.20 18.29
C LEU A 127 3.29 22.36 17.04
N SER A 128 2.64 22.69 15.91
CA SER A 128 2.74 21.90 14.69
C SER A 128 4.17 21.83 14.17
N LEU A 129 4.83 22.98 14.02
CA LEU A 129 6.16 23.03 13.43
C LEU A 129 7.20 22.34 14.31
N PHE A 130 7.14 22.52 15.63
CA PHE A 130 8.00 21.80 16.56
C PHE A 130 7.74 20.28 16.46
N TYR A 131 6.48 19.87 16.52
CA TYR A 131 6.11 18.46 16.59
C TYR A 131 6.51 17.70 15.32
N ILE A 132 6.28 18.29 14.16
CA ILE A 132 6.65 17.68 12.86
C ILE A 132 8.16 17.61 12.72
N SER A 133 8.86 18.72 13.00
CA SER A 133 10.32 18.79 12.90
C SER A 133 11.04 17.83 13.84
N ASP A 134 10.55 17.66 15.09
CA ASP A 134 11.13 16.73 16.05
C ASP A 134 11.04 15.26 15.56
N ARG A 135 9.92 14.88 14.95
CA ARG A 135 9.70 13.53 14.43
C ARG A 135 10.26 13.28 13.05
N ASN A 136 10.33 14.32 12.24
CA ASN A 136 10.93 14.29 10.92
C ASN A 136 10.42 13.09 10.10
N VAL A 137 11.29 12.18 9.65
CA VAL A 137 10.94 10.99 8.83
C VAL A 137 10.02 9.99 9.54
N SER A 138 9.84 10.09 10.85
CA SER A 138 8.90 9.24 11.61
C SER A 138 7.55 9.91 11.85
N TYR A 139 7.36 11.15 11.42
CA TYR A 139 6.08 11.84 11.58
C TYR A 139 4.94 11.11 10.85
N GLY A 140 3.88 10.82 11.56
CA GLY A 140 2.72 10.07 11.07
C GLY A 140 2.81 8.56 11.31
N TYR A 141 3.90 8.05 11.89
CA TYR A 141 4.10 6.62 12.10
C TYR A 141 4.16 6.26 13.58
N ASP A 142 3.39 5.23 13.95
CA ASP A 142 3.47 4.59 15.26
C ASP A 142 4.21 3.25 15.13
N THR A 143 5.50 3.28 15.40
CA THR A 143 6.35 2.08 15.28
C THR A 143 6.09 1.04 16.36
N SER A 144 5.35 1.37 17.42
CA SER A 144 4.96 0.42 18.46
C SER A 144 3.96 -0.64 17.95
N LEU A 145 3.18 -0.30 16.92
CA LEU A 145 2.23 -1.21 16.27
C LEU A 145 2.92 -2.42 15.61
N GLY A 146 4.18 -2.23 15.21
CA GLY A 146 5.03 -3.29 14.65
C GLY A 146 5.70 -4.17 15.69
N LEU A 147 5.57 -3.90 16.98
CA LEU A 147 6.16 -4.73 18.04
C LEU A 147 5.25 -5.92 18.38
N THR A 148 5.84 -7.04 18.77
CA THR A 148 5.11 -8.22 19.27
C THR A 148 4.36 -7.87 20.57
N ASP A 149 4.99 -7.07 21.42
CA ASP A 149 4.38 -6.46 22.60
C ASP A 149 4.59 -4.94 22.53
N PRO A 150 3.55 -4.16 22.22
CA PRO A 150 3.64 -2.70 22.16
C PRO A 150 4.04 -2.03 23.49
N ALA A 151 3.88 -2.72 24.61
CA ALA A 151 4.26 -2.19 25.93
C ALA A 151 5.77 -2.29 26.21
N VAL A 152 6.52 -3.00 25.37
CA VAL A 152 7.98 -3.17 25.49
C VAL A 152 8.69 -2.33 24.44
N PRO A 153 9.15 -1.11 24.76
CA PRO A 153 9.92 -0.29 23.84
C PRO A 153 11.16 -1.06 23.35
N ASP A 154 11.48 -0.92 22.06
CA ASP A 154 12.58 -1.66 21.41
C ASP A 154 12.48 -3.20 21.50
N GLY A 155 11.26 -3.71 21.69
CA GLY A 155 10.95 -5.13 21.73
C GLY A 155 11.09 -5.80 20.36
N GLN A 156 10.76 -7.10 20.33
CA GLN A 156 10.81 -7.88 19.09
C GLN A 156 9.78 -7.34 18.09
N LYS A 157 10.23 -7.08 16.86
CA LYS A 157 9.35 -6.67 15.76
C LYS A 157 8.55 -7.85 15.23
N LYS A 158 7.30 -7.60 14.87
CA LYS A 158 6.48 -8.55 14.11
C LYS A 158 7.07 -8.74 12.73
N LYS A 159 7.28 -9.99 12.35
CA LYS A 159 7.71 -10.33 11.00
C LYS A 159 6.51 -10.50 10.09
N VAL A 160 6.44 -9.68 9.06
CA VAL A 160 5.32 -9.67 8.09
C VAL A 160 5.87 -9.99 6.71
N ILE A 161 5.39 -11.07 6.09
CA ILE A 161 5.65 -11.34 4.67
C ILE A 161 4.52 -10.72 3.86
N VAL A 162 4.87 -9.93 2.85
CA VAL A 162 3.92 -9.41 1.86
C VAL A 162 4.28 -9.99 0.50
N GLU A 163 3.42 -10.88 -0.01
CA GLU A 163 3.55 -11.47 -1.34
C GLU A 163 2.68 -10.71 -2.32
N TYR A 164 3.29 -10.24 -3.39
CA TYR A 164 2.61 -9.43 -4.40
C TYR A 164 3.31 -9.46 -5.75
N SER A 165 2.64 -8.92 -6.78
CA SER A 165 3.01 -8.98 -8.19
C SER A 165 2.87 -10.39 -8.76
N SER A 166 3.77 -11.27 -8.43
CA SER A 166 3.73 -12.73 -8.65
C SER A 166 3.34 -13.15 -10.07
N PRO A 167 4.03 -12.64 -11.13
CA PRO A 167 3.72 -12.97 -12.50
C PRO A 167 4.16 -14.39 -12.86
N ASN A 168 3.56 -14.96 -13.90
CA ASN A 168 3.99 -16.22 -14.44
C ASN A 168 5.26 -16.05 -15.29
N MET A 169 6.16 -17.01 -15.21
CA MET A 169 7.38 -17.04 -15.98
C MET A 169 7.08 -17.05 -17.49
N ALA A 170 7.82 -16.24 -18.25
CA ALA A 170 7.67 -16.11 -19.69
C ALA A 170 6.20 -15.94 -20.15
N SER A 171 5.48 -15.08 -19.46
CA SER A 171 4.08 -14.75 -19.74
C SER A 171 3.89 -13.25 -19.78
N GLU A 172 2.78 -12.82 -20.39
CA GLU A 172 2.37 -11.42 -20.36
C GLU A 172 2.24 -10.92 -18.93
N PHE A 173 2.71 -9.70 -18.69
CA PHE A 173 2.51 -9.00 -17.44
C PHE A 173 1.09 -8.41 -17.43
N GLN A 174 0.17 -9.09 -16.80
CA GLN A 174 -1.25 -8.70 -16.81
C GLN A 174 -1.51 -7.46 -15.98
N VAL A 175 -2.59 -6.75 -16.28
CA VAL A 175 -3.07 -5.58 -15.51
C VAL A 175 -3.32 -5.94 -14.02
N SER A 176 -3.72 -7.19 -13.75
CA SER A 176 -3.84 -7.70 -12.38
C SER A 176 -2.50 -7.78 -11.64
N HIS A 177 -1.41 -8.14 -12.34
CA HIS A 177 -0.06 -8.11 -11.78
C HIS A 177 0.39 -6.68 -11.50
N LEU A 178 0.09 -5.73 -12.42
CA LEU A 178 0.37 -4.31 -12.22
C LEU A 178 -0.33 -3.79 -10.94
N ARG A 179 -1.64 -4.00 -10.82
CA ARG A 179 -2.41 -3.57 -9.65
C ARG A 179 -1.92 -4.23 -8.35
N SER A 180 -1.59 -5.53 -8.41
CA SER A 180 -0.95 -6.24 -7.30
C SER A 180 0.38 -5.62 -6.90
N THR A 181 1.20 -5.20 -7.88
CA THR A 181 2.51 -4.56 -7.64
C THR A 181 2.34 -3.23 -6.92
N LEU A 182 1.44 -2.36 -7.41
CA LEU A 182 1.20 -1.05 -6.81
C LEU A 182 0.67 -1.18 -5.37
N LEU A 183 -0.42 -1.93 -5.19
CA LEU A 183 -1.04 -2.15 -3.87
C LEU A 183 -0.13 -2.92 -2.91
N GLY A 184 0.60 -3.92 -3.40
CA GLY A 184 1.54 -4.70 -2.59
C GLY A 184 2.70 -3.86 -2.07
N THR A 185 3.24 -2.98 -2.92
CA THR A 185 4.26 -2.01 -2.52
C THR A 185 3.76 -1.11 -1.39
N TYR A 186 2.55 -0.57 -1.53
CA TYR A 186 1.92 0.22 -0.48
C TYR A 186 1.73 -0.59 0.82
N VAL A 187 1.18 -1.82 0.74
CA VAL A 187 0.96 -2.69 1.91
C VAL A 187 2.28 -2.99 2.62
N ALA A 188 3.35 -3.27 1.88
CA ALA A 188 4.68 -3.49 2.45
C ALA A 188 5.23 -2.21 3.11
N ASN A 189 5.10 -1.05 2.46
CA ASN A 189 5.60 0.22 2.96
C ASN A 189 4.88 0.65 4.24
N ILE A 190 3.55 0.55 4.30
CA ILE A 190 2.80 0.96 5.49
C ILE A 190 3.12 0.07 6.70
N HIS A 191 3.29 -1.25 6.52
CA HIS A 191 3.72 -2.13 7.61
C HIS A 191 5.14 -1.81 8.07
N ALA A 192 6.06 -1.57 7.15
CA ALA A 192 7.44 -1.17 7.47
C ALA A 192 7.48 0.17 8.23
N SER A 193 6.70 1.15 7.82
CA SER A 193 6.60 2.46 8.47
C SER A 193 5.98 2.38 9.87
N MET A 194 5.08 1.42 10.11
CA MET A 194 4.53 1.12 11.43
C MET A 194 5.41 0.15 12.25
N GLY A 195 6.69 -0.01 11.89
CA GLY A 195 7.71 -0.69 12.69
C GLY A 195 7.84 -2.20 12.49
N CYS A 196 7.06 -2.83 11.60
CA CYS A 196 7.21 -4.25 11.30
C CYS A 196 8.54 -4.57 10.59
N ASP A 197 9.04 -5.78 10.81
CA ASP A 197 10.08 -6.41 9.99
C ASP A 197 9.41 -7.04 8.76
N VAL A 198 9.51 -6.38 7.60
CA VAL A 198 8.77 -6.76 6.40
C VAL A 198 9.67 -7.48 5.41
N VAL A 199 9.21 -8.63 4.92
CA VAL A 199 9.80 -9.35 3.78
C VAL A 199 8.90 -9.15 2.55
N ARG A 200 9.42 -8.48 1.54
CA ARG A 200 8.76 -8.28 0.24
C ARG A 200 9.05 -9.46 -0.66
N MET A 201 8.04 -10.24 -0.99
CA MET A 201 8.19 -11.48 -1.73
C MET A 201 7.48 -11.40 -3.08
N ASN A 202 8.20 -11.75 -4.15
CA ASN A 202 7.65 -12.02 -5.46
C ASN A 202 7.64 -13.53 -5.68
N TYR A 203 6.45 -14.13 -5.80
CA TYR A 203 6.29 -15.57 -5.98
C TYR A 203 5.94 -15.89 -7.43
N LEU A 204 6.93 -16.31 -8.19
CA LEU A 204 6.78 -16.57 -9.61
C LEU A 204 6.01 -17.86 -9.88
N GLY A 205 5.08 -17.82 -10.84
CA GLY A 205 4.51 -19.02 -11.45
C GLY A 205 5.53 -19.62 -12.42
N ASP A 206 6.59 -20.22 -11.88
CA ASP A 206 7.76 -20.71 -12.64
C ASP A 206 7.85 -22.24 -12.71
N TRP A 207 6.76 -22.94 -12.37
CA TRP A 207 6.68 -24.38 -12.36
C TRP A 207 5.33 -24.87 -12.87
N GLY A 208 5.31 -26.02 -13.54
CA GLY A 208 4.06 -26.62 -14.00
C GLY A 208 4.00 -26.88 -15.50
N LYS A 209 2.84 -27.35 -15.93
CA LYS A 209 2.59 -27.76 -17.33
C LYS A 209 2.81 -26.65 -18.36
N GLN A 210 2.63 -25.39 -17.98
CA GLN A 210 2.89 -24.25 -18.88
C GLN A 210 4.35 -24.16 -19.31
N ILE A 211 5.27 -24.51 -18.40
CA ILE A 211 6.69 -24.54 -18.70
C ILE A 211 7.01 -25.68 -19.68
N GLY A 212 6.34 -26.82 -19.52
CA GLY A 212 6.46 -27.93 -20.49
C GLY A 212 6.00 -27.52 -21.89
N LEU A 213 4.91 -26.79 -22.00
CA LEU A 213 4.43 -26.27 -23.28
C LEU A 213 5.41 -25.25 -23.91
N LEU A 214 5.96 -24.34 -23.09
CA LEU A 214 6.98 -23.39 -23.53
C LEU A 214 8.24 -24.11 -24.06
N ALA A 215 8.67 -25.17 -23.37
CA ALA A 215 9.81 -25.98 -23.83
C ALA A 215 9.53 -26.69 -25.15
N ALA A 216 8.31 -27.21 -25.35
CA ALA A 216 7.88 -27.75 -26.64
C ALA A 216 7.88 -26.67 -27.75
N GLY A 217 7.48 -25.45 -27.39
CA GLY A 217 7.56 -24.27 -28.27
C GLY A 217 8.99 -23.88 -28.61
N TRP A 218 9.87 -23.85 -27.60
CA TRP A 218 11.28 -23.51 -27.78
C TRP A 218 11.97 -24.44 -28.79
N ARG A 219 11.72 -25.75 -28.76
CA ARG A 219 12.26 -26.72 -29.73
C ARG A 219 11.83 -26.43 -31.16
N ARG A 220 10.70 -25.76 -31.40
CA ARG A 220 10.13 -25.47 -32.73
C ARG A 220 10.44 -24.07 -33.22
N PHE A 221 10.42 -23.09 -32.34
CA PHE A 221 10.42 -21.67 -32.66
C PHE A 221 11.50 -20.87 -31.92
N GLY A 222 12.27 -21.50 -31.04
CA GLY A 222 13.35 -20.86 -30.32
C GLY A 222 14.48 -20.43 -31.25
N SER A 223 15.01 -19.23 -31.01
CA SER A 223 16.17 -18.66 -31.69
C SER A 223 17.14 -18.12 -30.66
N GLU A 224 18.36 -18.63 -30.65
CA GLU A 224 19.42 -18.17 -29.76
C GLU A 224 19.77 -16.70 -29.98
N ASP A 225 19.79 -16.26 -31.24
CA ASP A 225 20.11 -14.88 -31.60
C ASP A 225 19.06 -13.88 -31.13
N GLU A 226 17.77 -14.22 -31.24
CA GLU A 226 16.68 -13.37 -30.77
C GLU A 226 16.59 -13.39 -29.23
N PHE A 227 16.80 -14.55 -28.63
CA PHE A 227 16.86 -14.67 -27.15
C PHE A 227 18.01 -13.85 -26.57
N ALA A 228 19.16 -13.81 -27.21
CA ALA A 228 20.30 -13.00 -26.75
C ALA A 228 20.01 -11.49 -26.81
N LYS A 229 19.18 -11.03 -27.74
CA LYS A 229 18.82 -9.61 -27.89
C LYS A 229 17.72 -9.18 -26.91
N GLN A 230 16.62 -9.92 -26.89
CA GLN A 230 15.42 -9.62 -26.09
C GLN A 230 14.83 -10.91 -25.47
N PRO A 231 15.43 -11.42 -24.39
CA PRO A 231 15.12 -12.75 -23.86
C PRO A 231 13.64 -12.98 -23.60
N LEU A 232 13.03 -12.12 -22.77
CA LEU A 232 11.64 -12.29 -22.33
C LEU A 232 10.65 -12.10 -23.49
N ARG A 233 10.86 -11.08 -24.34
CA ARG A 233 10.01 -10.84 -25.51
C ARG A 233 10.06 -12.01 -26.50
N HIS A 234 11.23 -12.62 -26.72
CA HIS A 234 11.33 -13.80 -27.55
C HIS A 234 10.62 -15.01 -26.95
N LEU A 235 10.72 -15.22 -25.62
CA LEU A 235 9.98 -16.29 -24.94
C LEU A 235 8.46 -16.10 -25.07
N LEU A 236 7.94 -14.87 -25.00
CA LEU A 236 6.53 -14.57 -25.25
C LEU A 236 6.11 -14.93 -26.68
N GLN A 237 6.91 -14.56 -27.67
CA GLN A 237 6.64 -14.91 -29.06
C GLN A 237 6.61 -16.44 -29.28
N VAL A 238 7.56 -17.17 -28.67
CA VAL A 238 7.59 -18.63 -28.70
C VAL A 238 6.33 -19.20 -28.03
N LYS A 239 5.94 -18.66 -26.91
CA LYS A 239 4.75 -19.07 -26.16
C LYS A 239 3.49 -18.86 -26.99
N HIS A 240 3.28 -17.67 -27.57
CA HIS A 240 2.11 -17.38 -28.41
C HIS A 240 2.01 -18.36 -29.58
N LYS A 241 3.12 -18.62 -30.29
CA LYS A 241 3.15 -19.57 -31.39
C LYS A 241 2.79 -20.99 -30.98
N ILE A 242 3.29 -21.46 -29.85
CA ILE A 242 2.98 -22.82 -29.38
C ILE A 242 1.56 -22.95 -28.86
N GLU A 243 1.02 -21.92 -28.19
CA GLU A 243 -0.36 -21.88 -27.74
C GLU A 243 -1.36 -21.90 -28.90
N GLU A 244 -1.05 -21.19 -30.00
CA GLU A 244 -1.81 -21.25 -31.27
C GLU A 244 -1.86 -22.68 -31.83
N LEU A 245 -0.71 -23.38 -31.88
CA LEU A 245 -0.64 -24.77 -32.33
C LEU A 245 -1.37 -25.72 -31.37
N PHE A 246 -1.40 -25.43 -30.06
CA PHE A 246 -2.01 -26.28 -29.05
C PHE A 246 -3.53 -26.12 -29.00
N LYS A 247 -4.04 -24.99 -29.43
CA LYS A 247 -5.47 -24.63 -29.33
C LYS A 247 -6.43 -25.68 -29.89
N PRO A 248 -6.21 -26.28 -31.09
CA PRO A 248 -7.09 -27.33 -31.62
C PRO A 248 -7.17 -28.58 -30.74
N GLU A 249 -6.04 -28.99 -30.13
CA GLU A 249 -6.02 -30.12 -29.19
C GLU A 249 -6.79 -29.81 -27.92
N VAL A 250 -6.65 -28.58 -27.40
CA VAL A 250 -7.39 -28.09 -26.23
C VAL A 250 -8.90 -28.05 -26.49
N GLU A 251 -9.33 -27.57 -27.66
CA GLU A 251 -10.72 -27.52 -28.05
C GLU A 251 -11.32 -28.94 -28.19
N LYS A 252 -10.59 -29.86 -28.79
CA LYS A 252 -10.99 -31.27 -28.89
C LYS A 252 -11.13 -31.92 -27.49
N CYS A 253 -10.17 -31.69 -26.60
CA CYS A 253 -10.22 -32.21 -25.23
C CYS A 253 -11.42 -31.65 -24.47
N LYS A 254 -11.69 -30.35 -24.55
CA LYS A 254 -12.84 -29.70 -23.93
C LYS A 254 -14.18 -30.26 -24.45
N ALA A 255 -14.31 -30.45 -25.77
CA ALA A 255 -15.51 -31.01 -26.38
C ALA A 255 -15.75 -32.47 -25.95
N THR A 256 -14.70 -33.29 -25.86
CA THR A 256 -14.78 -34.67 -25.35
C THR A 256 -15.24 -34.71 -23.89
N LYS A 257 -14.64 -33.86 -23.06
CA LYS A 257 -15.00 -33.74 -21.64
C LYS A 257 -16.44 -33.23 -21.43
N ALA A 258 -16.90 -32.30 -22.28
CA ALA A 258 -18.27 -31.79 -22.20
C ALA A 258 -19.34 -32.85 -22.51
N ASN A 259 -18.94 -33.95 -23.18
CA ASN A 259 -19.79 -35.11 -23.48
C ASN A 259 -19.60 -36.27 -22.47
N ASP A 260 -18.98 -36.01 -21.31
CA ASP A 260 -18.64 -37.00 -20.29
C ASP A 260 -17.82 -38.20 -20.85
N GLN A 261 -16.99 -37.97 -21.87
CA GLN A 261 -16.12 -38.98 -22.46
C GLN A 261 -14.70 -38.87 -21.90
N ASP A 262 -14.01 -40.00 -21.87
CA ASP A 262 -12.62 -40.06 -21.43
C ASP A 262 -11.68 -39.29 -22.37
N THR A 263 -10.81 -38.45 -21.81
CA THR A 263 -9.84 -37.61 -22.52
C THR A 263 -8.44 -38.23 -22.56
N SER A 264 -8.22 -39.37 -21.92
CA SER A 264 -6.89 -39.97 -21.73
C SER A 264 -6.17 -40.25 -23.05
N GLU A 265 -6.90 -40.65 -24.11
CA GLU A 265 -6.32 -40.86 -25.43
C GLU A 265 -5.79 -39.55 -26.06
N ILE A 266 -6.51 -38.45 -25.88
CA ILE A 266 -6.12 -37.13 -26.39
C ILE A 266 -4.92 -36.60 -25.57
N GLU A 267 -4.97 -36.74 -24.27
CA GLU A 267 -3.93 -36.24 -23.37
C GLU A 267 -2.62 -37.04 -23.47
N SER A 268 -2.67 -38.29 -23.95
CA SER A 268 -1.47 -39.14 -24.17
C SER A 268 -0.71 -38.90 -25.49
N GLN A 269 -1.18 -37.96 -26.31
CA GLN A 269 -0.62 -37.68 -27.63
C GLN A 269 -0.37 -36.19 -27.88
N GLY A 270 0.34 -35.88 -28.99
CA GLY A 270 0.53 -34.51 -29.44
C GLY A 270 1.23 -33.59 -28.44
N LEU A 271 0.81 -32.32 -28.41
CA LEU A 271 1.38 -31.32 -27.51
C LEU A 271 1.00 -31.53 -26.07
N TYR A 272 -0.11 -32.21 -25.78
CA TYR A 272 -0.43 -32.62 -24.41
C TYR A 272 0.63 -33.55 -23.82
N ALA A 273 1.02 -34.58 -24.59
CA ALA A 273 2.03 -35.54 -24.15
C ALA A 273 3.42 -34.89 -24.02
N GLU A 274 3.82 -34.05 -25.00
CA GLU A 274 5.11 -33.34 -24.93
C GLU A 274 5.21 -32.39 -23.75
N ARG A 275 4.13 -31.66 -23.45
CA ARG A 275 3.99 -30.76 -22.31
C ARG A 275 4.14 -31.52 -20.98
N ASP A 276 3.39 -32.58 -20.86
CA ASP A 276 3.33 -33.37 -19.61
C ASP A 276 4.61 -34.19 -19.38
N ASP A 277 5.24 -34.70 -20.45
CA ASP A 277 6.55 -35.37 -20.41
C ASP A 277 7.66 -34.42 -19.94
N PHE A 278 7.71 -33.20 -20.50
CA PHE A 278 8.71 -32.23 -20.05
C PHE A 278 8.51 -31.80 -18.61
N PHE A 279 7.27 -31.55 -18.20
CA PHE A 279 6.99 -31.20 -16.81
C PHE A 279 7.34 -32.36 -15.86
N LYS A 280 7.06 -33.59 -16.25
CA LYS A 280 7.46 -34.77 -15.47
C LYS A 280 8.98 -34.88 -15.34
N LYS A 281 9.73 -34.63 -16.43
CA LYS A 281 11.19 -34.57 -16.38
C LYS A 281 11.72 -33.49 -15.44
N MET A 282 11.05 -32.32 -15.38
CA MET A 282 11.41 -31.29 -14.40
C MET A 282 11.19 -31.80 -12.95
N GLU A 283 10.06 -32.45 -12.67
CA GLU A 283 9.80 -33.01 -11.33
C GLU A 283 10.77 -34.13 -10.97
N ASP A 284 11.20 -34.92 -11.95
CA ASP A 284 12.21 -35.97 -11.78
C ASP A 284 13.65 -35.43 -11.75
N LYS A 285 13.83 -34.09 -11.83
CA LYS A 285 15.11 -33.39 -11.79
C LYS A 285 16.05 -33.79 -12.96
N ASP A 286 15.49 -34.03 -14.16
CA ASP A 286 16.29 -34.28 -15.37
C ASP A 286 17.20 -33.07 -15.66
N PRO A 287 18.53 -33.29 -15.84
CA PRO A 287 19.49 -32.19 -15.96
C PRO A 287 19.23 -31.27 -17.15
N GLU A 288 18.76 -31.79 -18.28
CA GLU A 288 18.52 -30.99 -19.50
C GLU A 288 17.26 -30.16 -19.35
N ALA A 289 16.19 -30.75 -18.75
CA ALA A 289 14.95 -30.04 -18.51
C ALA A 289 15.16 -28.93 -17.48
N ILE A 290 15.89 -29.19 -16.40
CA ILE A 290 16.21 -28.19 -15.37
C ILE A 290 17.09 -27.07 -15.95
N ALA A 291 18.11 -27.38 -16.77
CA ALA A 291 18.97 -26.36 -17.37
C ALA A 291 18.19 -25.40 -18.30
N LEU A 292 17.27 -25.93 -19.13
CA LEU A 292 16.42 -25.10 -19.97
C LEU A 292 15.46 -24.24 -19.18
N TRP A 293 14.79 -24.82 -18.18
CA TRP A 293 13.91 -24.10 -17.26
C TRP A 293 14.65 -22.98 -16.52
N GLN A 294 15.84 -23.25 -15.97
CA GLN A 294 16.64 -22.28 -15.24
C GLN A 294 16.99 -21.08 -16.13
N ARG A 295 17.36 -21.35 -17.38
CA ARG A 295 17.67 -20.31 -18.35
C ARG A 295 16.49 -19.38 -18.61
N PHE A 296 15.28 -19.92 -18.73
CA PHE A 296 14.06 -19.12 -18.93
C PHE A 296 13.71 -18.32 -17.66
N ARG A 297 13.89 -18.93 -16.49
CA ARG A 297 13.67 -18.29 -15.21
C ARG A 297 14.62 -17.11 -15.00
N ASP A 298 15.90 -17.31 -15.23
CA ASP A 298 16.90 -16.26 -15.05
C ASP A 298 16.64 -15.05 -15.97
N ALA A 299 16.26 -15.30 -17.22
CA ALA A 299 15.87 -14.26 -18.16
C ALA A 299 14.64 -13.49 -17.69
N THR A 300 13.62 -14.19 -17.18
CA THR A 300 12.38 -13.57 -16.66
C THR A 300 12.67 -12.74 -15.40
N VAL A 301 13.41 -13.28 -14.44
CA VAL A 301 13.76 -12.58 -13.19
C VAL A 301 14.56 -11.33 -13.48
N LYS A 302 15.52 -11.40 -14.42
CA LYS A 302 16.33 -10.24 -14.79
C LYS A 302 15.48 -9.11 -15.35
N ASP A 303 14.61 -9.38 -16.33
CA ASP A 303 13.75 -8.39 -16.98
C ASP A 303 12.78 -7.74 -15.96
N LEU A 304 12.17 -8.58 -15.11
CA LEU A 304 11.28 -8.10 -14.04
C LEU A 304 12.03 -7.23 -13.04
N THR A 305 13.25 -7.62 -12.63
CA THR A 305 14.06 -6.83 -11.68
C THR A 305 14.40 -5.46 -12.25
N ASP A 306 14.81 -5.39 -13.51
CA ASP A 306 15.13 -4.13 -14.20
C ASP A 306 13.87 -3.22 -14.28
N SER A 307 12.71 -3.80 -14.63
CA SER A 307 11.44 -3.07 -14.74
C SER A 307 10.90 -2.61 -13.35
N TYR A 308 11.00 -3.46 -12.32
CA TYR A 308 10.63 -3.06 -10.96
C TYR A 308 11.53 -1.96 -10.41
N ALA A 309 12.84 -2.02 -10.68
CA ALA A 309 13.76 -0.97 -10.27
C ALA A 309 13.37 0.39 -10.87
N ARG A 310 12.96 0.42 -12.15
CA ARG A 310 12.43 1.64 -12.79
C ARG A 310 11.12 2.11 -12.12
N LEU A 311 10.24 1.20 -11.73
CA LEU A 311 9.00 1.51 -11.00
C LEU A 311 9.26 1.96 -9.55
N GLY A 312 10.51 1.88 -9.05
CA GLY A 312 10.84 2.17 -7.66
C GLY A 312 10.46 1.04 -6.70
N VAL A 313 10.18 -0.16 -7.20
CA VAL A 313 9.77 -1.34 -6.41
C VAL A 313 10.96 -2.29 -6.26
N THR A 314 11.15 -2.80 -5.05
CA THR A 314 12.18 -3.80 -4.75
C THR A 314 11.56 -4.98 -4.00
N PHE A 315 12.08 -6.17 -4.28
CA PHE A 315 11.74 -7.39 -3.55
C PHE A 315 12.97 -7.90 -2.79
N ASP A 316 12.72 -8.37 -1.57
CA ASP A 316 13.76 -9.02 -0.78
C ASP A 316 13.99 -10.45 -1.29
N GLU A 317 12.93 -11.09 -1.82
CA GLU A 317 12.98 -12.45 -2.35
C GLU A 317 12.20 -12.59 -3.66
N TYR A 318 12.87 -13.17 -4.67
CA TYR A 318 12.24 -13.74 -5.86
C TYR A 318 12.08 -15.25 -5.65
N SER A 319 11.02 -15.64 -4.99
CA SER A 319 10.63 -17.03 -4.77
C SER A 319 9.84 -17.58 -5.97
N GLY A 320 9.34 -18.80 -5.91
CA GLY A 320 8.50 -19.38 -6.95
C GLY A 320 8.02 -20.78 -6.61
N GLU A 321 7.06 -21.25 -7.39
CA GLU A 321 6.54 -22.61 -7.26
C GLU A 321 7.63 -23.69 -7.36
N SER A 322 8.69 -23.40 -8.11
CA SER A 322 9.86 -24.28 -8.27
C SER A 322 10.67 -24.52 -7.01
N GLN A 323 10.59 -23.60 -6.05
CA GLN A 323 11.36 -23.64 -4.80
C GLN A 323 10.63 -24.35 -3.66
N VAL A 324 9.37 -24.73 -3.88
CA VAL A 324 8.61 -25.53 -2.90
C VAL A 324 9.28 -26.89 -2.71
N THR A 325 9.63 -27.18 -1.46
CA THR A 325 10.40 -28.38 -1.13
C THR A 325 9.55 -29.66 -1.22
N SER A 326 10.16 -30.74 -1.69
CA SER A 326 9.51 -32.07 -1.72
C SER A 326 9.15 -32.56 -0.31
N GLU A 327 9.92 -32.16 0.68
CA GLU A 327 9.71 -32.46 2.09
C GLU A 327 8.41 -31.84 2.60
N SER A 328 8.17 -30.57 2.31
CA SER A 328 6.95 -29.87 2.71
C SER A 328 5.73 -30.34 1.92
N VAL A 329 5.87 -30.71 0.65
CA VAL A 329 4.81 -31.38 -0.11
C VAL A 329 4.43 -32.70 0.54
N ALA A 330 5.42 -33.53 0.90
CA ALA A 330 5.17 -34.81 1.58
C ALA A 330 4.56 -34.62 2.96
N GLU A 331 4.97 -33.61 3.73
CA GLU A 331 4.39 -33.25 5.03
C GLU A 331 2.89 -32.93 4.89
N VAL A 332 2.51 -32.12 3.88
CA VAL A 332 1.10 -31.80 3.60
C VAL A 332 0.30 -33.05 3.29
N GLU A 333 0.78 -33.88 2.36
CA GLU A 333 0.09 -35.12 1.95
C GLU A 333 -0.06 -36.12 3.12
N GLN A 334 1.00 -36.27 3.91
CA GLN A 334 0.98 -37.16 5.08
C GLN A 334 -0.05 -36.67 6.13
N ALA A 335 -0.05 -35.40 6.46
CA ALA A 335 -0.99 -34.81 7.41
C ALA A 335 -2.45 -35.00 6.95
N LEU A 336 -2.73 -34.76 5.66
CA LEU A 336 -4.08 -34.95 5.09
C LEU A 336 -4.51 -36.44 5.05
N LYS A 337 -3.58 -37.38 4.80
CA LYS A 337 -3.85 -38.84 4.87
C LYS A 337 -4.17 -39.26 6.29
N GLU A 338 -3.39 -38.83 7.26
CA GLU A 338 -3.61 -39.16 8.68
C GLU A 338 -4.97 -38.65 9.20
N LYS A 339 -5.45 -37.53 8.66
CA LYS A 339 -6.77 -36.95 8.95
C LYS A 339 -7.91 -37.62 8.16
N GLY A 340 -7.61 -38.46 7.19
CA GLY A 340 -8.61 -39.11 6.34
C GLY A 340 -9.36 -38.18 5.43
N VAL A 341 -8.75 -37.04 5.06
CA VAL A 341 -9.34 -36.00 4.18
C VAL A 341 -8.75 -35.99 2.78
N TYR A 342 -7.74 -36.83 2.52
CA TYR A 342 -7.07 -36.99 1.24
C TYR A 342 -7.62 -38.21 0.53
N GLU A 343 -8.44 -38.00 -0.48
CA GLU A 343 -9.21 -39.06 -1.13
C GLU A 343 -8.65 -39.36 -2.52
N GLU A 344 -8.51 -40.64 -2.88
CA GLU A 344 -8.16 -41.08 -4.22
C GLU A 344 -9.43 -41.23 -5.06
N HIS A 345 -9.43 -40.60 -6.22
CA HIS A 345 -10.52 -40.67 -7.20
C HIS A 345 -9.95 -40.61 -8.61
N ASP A 346 -10.23 -41.60 -9.44
CA ASP A 346 -9.75 -41.72 -10.82
C ASP A 346 -8.24 -41.49 -10.94
N ASP A 347 -7.43 -42.20 -10.16
CA ASP A 347 -5.96 -42.09 -10.10
C ASP A 347 -5.44 -40.69 -9.73
N SER A 348 -6.30 -39.76 -9.30
CA SER A 348 -5.93 -38.47 -8.77
C SER A 348 -6.22 -38.34 -7.28
N TRP A 349 -5.49 -37.51 -6.59
CA TRP A 349 -5.69 -37.25 -5.17
C TRP A 349 -6.33 -35.87 -4.96
N GLN A 350 -7.38 -35.82 -4.15
CA GLN A 350 -8.21 -34.63 -3.98
C GLN A 350 -8.73 -34.44 -2.55
N ILE A 351 -9.22 -33.24 -2.25
CA ILE A 351 -10.00 -32.92 -1.06
C ILE A 351 -11.41 -32.53 -1.50
N ASP A 352 -12.43 -33.19 -0.94
CA ASP A 352 -13.82 -32.73 -1.02
C ASP A 352 -14.14 -31.84 0.19
N PHE A 353 -13.98 -30.53 0.03
CA PHE A 353 -14.22 -29.55 1.08
C PHE A 353 -15.67 -29.53 1.58
N SER A 354 -16.63 -30.01 0.77
CA SER A 354 -18.04 -30.06 1.17
C SER A 354 -18.29 -31.03 2.34
N LYS A 355 -17.46 -32.07 2.48
CA LYS A 355 -17.49 -33.04 3.60
C LYS A 355 -16.93 -32.44 4.91
N HIS A 356 -16.28 -31.26 4.83
CA HIS A 356 -15.55 -30.64 5.93
C HIS A 356 -16.07 -29.24 6.27
N GLU A 357 -17.40 -29.06 6.23
CA GLU A 357 -18.10 -27.81 6.58
C GLU A 357 -17.71 -26.59 5.71
N ALA A 358 -17.25 -26.82 4.48
CA ALA A 358 -16.83 -25.77 3.54
C ALA A 358 -17.43 -25.99 2.14
N LYS A 359 -18.76 -26.13 2.06
CA LYS A 359 -19.50 -26.44 0.83
C LYS A 359 -19.20 -25.47 -0.34
N GLY A 360 -18.92 -24.21 -0.05
CA GLY A 360 -18.56 -23.19 -1.05
C GLY A 360 -17.21 -23.42 -1.73
N LEU A 361 -16.32 -24.26 -1.18
CA LEU A 361 -14.98 -24.48 -1.71
C LEU A 361 -14.89 -25.63 -2.73
N SER A 362 -15.98 -26.43 -2.89
CA SER A 362 -16.06 -27.58 -3.81
C SER A 362 -14.88 -28.57 -3.70
N ILE A 363 -14.71 -29.46 -4.67
CA ILE A 363 -13.61 -30.42 -4.74
C ILE A 363 -12.36 -29.73 -5.33
N ALA A 364 -11.19 -30.05 -4.81
CA ALA A 364 -9.92 -29.60 -5.36
C ALA A 364 -8.91 -30.76 -5.48
N VAL A 365 -8.34 -30.90 -6.66
CA VAL A 365 -7.26 -31.87 -6.93
C VAL A 365 -5.97 -31.33 -6.33
N LEU A 366 -5.24 -32.19 -5.63
CA LEU A 366 -3.91 -31.90 -5.07
C LEU A 366 -2.80 -32.57 -5.90
N ARG A 367 -3.03 -33.81 -6.37
CA ARG A 367 -2.09 -34.52 -7.22
C ARG A 367 -2.83 -35.12 -8.42
N TYR A 368 -2.29 -34.90 -9.59
CA TYR A 368 -2.86 -35.37 -10.85
C TYR A 368 -2.56 -36.85 -11.10
N ARG A 369 -3.27 -37.50 -12.05
CA ARG A 369 -3.11 -38.91 -12.44
C ARG A 369 -1.67 -39.29 -12.83
N ASN A 370 -0.93 -38.38 -13.47
CA ASN A 370 0.47 -38.58 -13.85
C ASN A 370 1.46 -38.38 -12.68
N GLY A 371 0.97 -38.18 -11.47
CA GLY A 371 1.76 -37.99 -10.27
C GLY A 371 2.29 -36.57 -10.06
N THR A 372 1.96 -35.60 -10.93
CA THR A 372 2.40 -34.22 -10.77
C THR A 372 1.53 -33.45 -9.76
N THR A 373 2.13 -32.44 -9.11
CA THR A 373 1.48 -31.62 -8.08
C THR A 373 0.59 -30.54 -8.67
N SER A 374 -0.49 -30.17 -7.94
CA SER A 374 -1.33 -29.02 -8.26
C SER A 374 -0.83 -27.74 -7.60
N TYR A 375 -1.32 -26.57 -8.05
CA TYR A 375 -1.04 -25.27 -7.42
C TYR A 375 -1.45 -25.26 -5.95
N LEU A 376 -2.62 -25.80 -5.60
CA LEU A 376 -3.10 -25.81 -4.21
C LEU A 376 -2.15 -26.57 -3.28
N LEU A 377 -1.68 -27.75 -3.71
CA LEU A 377 -0.73 -28.53 -2.90
C LEU A 377 0.58 -27.77 -2.70
N ARG A 378 1.09 -27.15 -3.77
CA ARG A 378 2.32 -26.36 -3.70
C ARG A 378 2.17 -25.12 -2.82
N ASP A 379 1.06 -24.39 -2.91
CA ASP A 379 0.87 -23.19 -2.10
C ASP A 379 0.71 -23.50 -0.62
N VAL A 380 0.04 -24.62 -0.27
CA VAL A 380 0.00 -25.06 1.12
C VAL A 380 1.39 -25.46 1.63
N ALA A 381 2.17 -26.18 0.81
CA ALA A 381 3.55 -26.53 1.16
C ALA A 381 4.47 -25.30 1.24
N ALA A 382 4.27 -24.30 0.35
CA ALA A 382 4.99 -23.02 0.40
C ALA A 382 4.76 -22.25 1.70
N VAL A 383 3.55 -22.30 2.29
CA VAL A 383 3.29 -21.70 3.61
C VAL A 383 4.16 -22.38 4.69
N LEU A 384 4.31 -23.72 4.66
CA LEU A 384 5.17 -24.43 5.59
C LEU A 384 6.64 -24.05 5.42
N ASP A 385 7.13 -24.01 4.17
CA ASP A 385 8.51 -23.62 3.86
C ASP A 385 8.80 -22.20 4.32
N ARG A 386 7.93 -21.25 4.04
CA ARG A 386 8.04 -19.84 4.48
C ARG A 386 8.02 -19.70 6.00
N PHE A 387 7.20 -20.48 6.67
CA PHE A 387 7.19 -20.47 8.14
C PHE A 387 8.49 -21.05 8.73
N LYS A 388 9.02 -22.12 8.14
CA LYS A 388 10.32 -22.70 8.53
C LYS A 388 11.47 -21.69 8.32
N ALA A 389 11.43 -20.93 7.21
CA ALA A 389 12.47 -19.97 6.85
C ALA A 389 12.41 -18.67 7.68
N HIS A 390 11.23 -18.11 7.88
CA HIS A 390 11.04 -16.75 8.40
C HIS A 390 10.41 -16.70 9.79
N SER A 391 9.72 -17.74 10.26
CA SER A 391 8.95 -17.71 11.51
C SER A 391 8.00 -16.51 11.59
N PHE A 392 7.29 -16.21 10.49
CA PHE A 392 6.48 -15.00 10.34
C PHE A 392 5.30 -14.95 11.33
N ASP A 393 4.96 -13.73 11.76
CA ASP A 393 3.76 -13.45 12.56
C ASP A 393 2.53 -13.23 11.68
N LYS A 394 2.73 -12.72 10.46
CA LYS A 394 1.66 -12.48 9.49
C LYS A 394 2.16 -12.69 8.07
N MET A 395 1.32 -13.27 7.23
CA MET A 395 1.54 -13.40 5.80
C MET A 395 0.38 -12.80 5.03
N ILE A 396 0.67 -11.83 4.17
CA ILE A 396 -0.31 -11.08 3.39
C ILE A 396 -0.12 -11.40 1.92
N TYR A 397 -1.16 -11.95 1.30
CA TYR A 397 -1.24 -12.14 -0.15
C TYR A 397 -2.02 -10.99 -0.77
N VAL A 398 -1.37 -10.17 -1.61
CA VAL A 398 -2.02 -9.08 -2.35
C VAL A 398 -2.36 -9.58 -3.75
N ALA A 399 -3.58 -10.09 -3.92
CA ALA A 399 -4.01 -10.75 -5.13
C ALA A 399 -5.45 -10.36 -5.53
N ALA A 400 -5.80 -10.59 -6.80
CA ALA A 400 -7.11 -10.27 -7.32
C ALA A 400 -8.26 -11.02 -6.59
N MET A 401 -9.45 -10.41 -6.52
CA MET A 401 -10.63 -10.99 -5.87
C MET A 401 -10.99 -12.36 -6.43
N GLU A 402 -10.71 -12.62 -7.68
CA GLU A 402 -10.92 -13.91 -8.33
C GLU A 402 -10.13 -15.05 -7.69
N GLN A 403 -9.07 -14.74 -6.95
CA GLN A 403 -8.25 -15.72 -6.21
C GLN A 403 -8.81 -16.03 -4.81
N GLU A 404 -9.89 -15.38 -4.38
CA GLU A 404 -10.43 -15.55 -3.02
C GLU A 404 -10.76 -17.01 -2.70
N MET A 405 -11.37 -17.74 -3.65
CA MET A 405 -11.67 -19.16 -3.46
C MET A 405 -10.39 -19.99 -3.27
N HIS A 406 -9.33 -19.68 -4.00
CA HIS A 406 -8.06 -20.36 -3.89
C HIS A 406 -7.43 -20.16 -2.50
N PHE A 407 -7.30 -18.92 -2.03
CA PHE A 407 -6.75 -18.63 -0.70
C PHE A 407 -7.61 -19.19 0.42
N ASN A 408 -8.93 -19.18 0.28
CA ASN A 408 -9.83 -19.85 1.22
C ASN A 408 -9.60 -21.37 1.27
N ARG A 409 -9.25 -22.02 0.15
CA ARG A 409 -8.83 -23.43 0.11
C ARG A 409 -7.50 -23.65 0.82
N VAL A 410 -6.50 -22.78 0.60
CA VAL A 410 -5.20 -22.84 1.31
C VAL A 410 -5.42 -22.78 2.83
N ILE A 411 -6.15 -21.75 3.30
CA ILE A 411 -6.46 -21.58 4.72
C ILE A 411 -7.24 -22.77 5.29
N LYS A 412 -8.24 -23.28 4.55
CA LYS A 412 -9.02 -24.43 5.01
C LYS A 412 -8.19 -25.72 5.05
N THR A 413 -7.28 -25.91 4.09
CA THR A 413 -6.39 -27.07 4.06
C THR A 413 -5.45 -27.06 5.28
N LEU A 414 -4.87 -25.92 5.63
CA LEU A 414 -4.06 -25.78 6.84
C LEU A 414 -4.86 -26.14 8.11
N LYS A 415 -6.12 -25.69 8.20
CA LYS A 415 -7.01 -26.05 9.31
C LYS A 415 -7.28 -27.56 9.37
N LEU A 416 -7.47 -28.22 8.22
CA LEU A 416 -7.65 -29.68 8.13
C LEU A 416 -6.38 -30.45 8.53
N MET A 417 -5.21 -29.84 8.44
CA MET A 417 -3.92 -30.36 8.90
C MET A 417 -3.64 -30.09 10.39
N ASP A 418 -4.59 -29.53 11.15
CA ASP A 418 -4.39 -29.02 12.52
C ASP A 418 -3.36 -27.89 12.64
N ARG A 419 -3.12 -27.14 11.54
CA ARG A 419 -2.26 -25.96 11.52
C ARG A 419 -3.08 -24.67 11.59
N GLN A 420 -3.97 -24.60 12.60
CA GLN A 420 -4.74 -23.39 12.89
C GLN A 420 -3.82 -22.19 13.17
N ASP A 421 -2.66 -22.44 13.81
CA ASP A 421 -1.62 -21.45 14.09
C ASP A 421 -1.16 -20.71 12.82
N LEU A 422 -0.97 -21.42 11.71
CA LEU A 422 -0.60 -20.82 10.42
C LEU A 422 -1.80 -20.22 9.70
N ALA A 423 -2.94 -20.92 9.72
CA ALA A 423 -4.15 -20.44 9.07
C ALA A 423 -4.57 -19.05 9.56
N ASP A 424 -4.41 -18.76 10.86
CA ASP A 424 -4.77 -17.48 11.48
C ASP A 424 -3.77 -16.35 11.15
N ARG A 425 -2.57 -16.69 10.69
CA ARG A 425 -1.55 -15.70 10.26
C ARG A 425 -1.70 -15.27 8.81
N ILE A 426 -2.51 -15.96 8.02
CA ILE A 426 -2.69 -15.69 6.59
C ILE A 426 -3.81 -14.67 6.36
N GLN A 427 -3.54 -13.67 5.54
CA GLN A 427 -4.50 -12.70 5.08
C GLN A 427 -4.46 -12.56 3.56
N HIS A 428 -5.60 -12.75 2.89
CA HIS A 428 -5.78 -12.33 1.50
C HIS A 428 -6.28 -10.88 1.47
N THR A 429 -5.44 -9.98 0.97
CA THR A 429 -5.78 -8.58 0.72
C THR A 429 -6.20 -8.45 -0.74
N SER A 430 -7.49 -8.67 -0.98
CA SER A 430 -8.06 -8.71 -2.33
C SER A 430 -8.24 -7.33 -2.94
N PHE A 431 -8.26 -7.28 -4.28
CA PHE A 431 -8.56 -6.08 -5.05
C PHE A 431 -9.41 -6.40 -6.29
N ALA A 432 -10.23 -5.42 -6.71
CA ALA A 432 -11.07 -5.52 -7.90
C ALA A 432 -10.28 -5.18 -9.19
N LYS A 433 -10.90 -5.38 -10.36
CA LYS A 433 -10.27 -5.21 -11.68
C LYS A 433 -10.10 -3.74 -12.09
N ILE A 434 -9.07 -3.48 -12.90
CA ILE A 434 -9.03 -2.33 -13.81
C ILE A 434 -9.77 -2.76 -15.08
N ASN A 435 -10.90 -2.09 -15.41
CA ASN A 435 -11.81 -2.52 -16.49
C ASN A 435 -11.32 -2.12 -17.89
N GLY A 436 -10.47 -1.13 -17.99
CA GLY A 436 -9.93 -0.64 -19.27
C GLY A 436 -8.68 0.20 -19.04
N LEU A 437 -7.87 0.28 -20.07
CA LEU A 437 -6.62 1.03 -20.11
C LEU A 437 -6.70 2.15 -21.14
N PRO A 438 -5.96 3.26 -20.95
CA PRO A 438 -5.73 4.27 -21.98
C PRO A 438 -5.12 3.67 -23.26
N GLU A 439 -5.24 4.38 -24.36
CA GLU A 439 -4.76 3.88 -25.68
C GLU A 439 -3.26 3.57 -25.64
N GLU A 440 -2.49 4.37 -24.94
CA GLU A 440 -1.03 4.29 -24.81
C GLU A 440 -0.57 3.03 -24.03
N LEU A 441 -1.47 2.43 -23.22
CA LEU A 441 -1.21 1.20 -22.47
C LEU A 441 -1.84 -0.04 -23.12
N LYS A 442 -2.63 0.13 -24.19
CA LYS A 442 -3.22 -1.01 -24.89
C LYS A 442 -2.16 -1.80 -25.64
N GLY A 443 -2.23 -3.12 -25.48
CA GLY A 443 -1.27 -4.03 -26.12
C GLY A 443 0.09 -4.14 -25.40
N ALA A 444 0.22 -3.54 -24.21
CA ALA A 444 1.37 -3.78 -23.36
C ALA A 444 1.43 -5.25 -22.93
N GLU A 445 2.54 -5.91 -23.19
CA GLU A 445 2.76 -7.33 -22.85
C GLU A 445 3.74 -7.50 -21.69
N LEU A 446 4.67 -6.55 -21.53
CA LEU A 446 5.68 -6.55 -20.47
C LEU A 446 5.45 -5.38 -19.52
N LEU A 447 5.98 -5.47 -18.30
CA LEU A 447 5.93 -4.35 -17.35
C LEU A 447 6.60 -3.11 -17.95
N SER A 448 7.74 -3.26 -18.64
CA SER A 448 8.41 -2.15 -19.33
C SER A 448 7.50 -1.41 -20.32
N ASP A 449 6.61 -2.13 -21.02
CA ASP A 449 5.69 -1.51 -21.98
C ASP A 449 4.67 -0.59 -21.28
N TYR A 450 4.17 -1.02 -20.09
CA TYR A 450 3.31 -0.15 -19.26
C TYR A 450 4.03 1.11 -18.81
N LEU A 451 5.30 0.98 -18.38
CA LEU A 451 6.07 2.13 -17.92
C LEU A 451 6.40 3.10 -19.07
N ASP A 452 6.71 2.57 -20.25
CA ASP A 452 6.93 3.38 -21.46
C ASP A 452 5.67 4.10 -21.91
N GLY A 453 4.52 3.44 -21.83
CA GLY A 453 3.22 4.06 -22.11
C GLY A 453 2.89 5.22 -21.15
N CYS A 454 3.13 5.03 -19.84
CA CYS A 454 2.96 6.09 -18.85
C CYS A 454 3.86 7.29 -19.13
N ARG A 455 5.12 7.06 -19.49
CA ARG A 455 6.06 8.12 -19.89
C ARG A 455 5.57 8.85 -21.13
N SER A 456 5.10 8.13 -22.15
CA SER A 456 4.62 8.72 -23.40
C SER A 456 3.39 9.60 -23.21
N MET A 457 2.47 9.24 -22.30
CA MET A 457 1.31 10.08 -21.95
C MET A 457 1.74 11.43 -21.39
N VAL A 458 2.65 11.42 -20.41
CA VAL A 458 3.14 12.66 -19.79
C VAL A 458 3.97 13.48 -20.77
N GLN A 459 4.78 12.84 -21.62
CA GLN A 459 5.55 13.55 -22.65
C GLN A 459 4.64 14.34 -23.60
N ALA A 460 3.54 13.72 -24.04
CA ALA A 460 2.57 14.37 -24.92
C ALA A 460 1.85 15.54 -24.22
N ASP A 461 1.50 15.39 -22.95
CA ASP A 461 0.85 16.45 -22.16
C ASP A 461 1.78 17.64 -21.95
N LEU A 462 3.06 17.39 -21.61
CA LEU A 462 4.08 18.44 -21.44
C LEU A 462 4.39 19.23 -22.72
N GLU A 463 4.21 18.63 -23.90
CA GLU A 463 4.40 19.32 -25.19
C GLU A 463 3.23 20.27 -25.53
N GLU A 464 2.08 20.08 -24.90
CA GLU A 464 0.88 20.92 -25.06
C GLU A 464 0.74 21.99 -23.97
N GLU A 465 1.44 21.84 -22.82
CA GLU A 465 1.36 22.73 -21.66
C GLU A 465 2.17 24.01 -21.83
N ASP A 466 1.69 25.11 -21.21
CA ASP A 466 2.43 26.36 -21.12
C ASP A 466 3.63 26.24 -20.16
N GLU A 467 4.78 26.81 -20.53
CA GLU A 467 6.01 26.76 -19.71
C GLU A 467 5.82 27.39 -18.31
N GLU A 468 4.83 28.25 -18.10
CA GLU A 468 4.53 28.90 -16.82
C GLU A 468 3.89 27.92 -15.81
N VAL A 469 3.23 26.86 -16.27
CA VAL A 469 2.56 25.86 -15.43
C VAL A 469 3.54 24.80 -14.90
N SER A 470 4.56 24.48 -15.70
CA SER A 470 5.51 23.43 -15.38
C SER A 470 6.60 23.89 -14.40
N HIS A 471 6.66 23.25 -13.24
CA HIS A 471 7.74 23.41 -12.27
C HIS A 471 8.78 22.28 -12.34
N VAL A 472 8.59 21.30 -13.19
CA VAL A 472 9.53 20.20 -13.47
C VAL A 472 10.29 20.46 -14.77
N ASP A 473 11.46 19.83 -14.93
CA ASP A 473 12.17 19.84 -16.19
C ASP A 473 11.63 18.74 -17.14
N SER A 474 11.89 18.88 -18.44
CA SER A 474 11.49 17.92 -19.46
C SER A 474 12.52 16.81 -19.68
N SER A 475 13.40 16.54 -18.72
CA SER A 475 14.35 15.42 -18.81
C SER A 475 13.62 14.08 -18.83
N GLU A 476 14.20 13.10 -19.49
CA GLU A 476 13.65 11.75 -19.54
C GLU A 476 13.35 11.18 -18.14
N ARG A 477 14.20 11.48 -17.16
CA ARG A 477 14.02 11.09 -15.76
C ARG A 477 12.80 11.75 -15.14
N SER A 478 12.62 13.05 -15.33
CA SER A 478 11.47 13.79 -14.78
C SER A 478 10.16 13.31 -15.36
N VAL A 479 10.11 13.14 -16.69
CA VAL A 479 8.93 12.61 -17.38
C VAL A 479 8.57 11.19 -16.91
N ASP A 480 9.59 10.35 -16.68
CA ASP A 480 9.39 9.00 -16.14
C ASP A 480 8.79 9.06 -14.71
N ILE A 481 9.35 9.88 -13.81
CA ILE A 481 8.83 10.08 -12.45
C ILE A 481 7.38 10.56 -12.46
N LEU A 482 7.03 11.52 -13.31
CA LEU A 482 5.66 12.03 -13.44
C LEU A 482 4.70 10.93 -13.93
N GLY A 483 5.07 10.19 -14.97
CA GLY A 483 4.26 9.10 -15.51
C GLY A 483 4.00 7.99 -14.49
N LEU A 484 5.03 7.60 -13.74
CA LEU A 484 4.91 6.62 -12.67
C LEU A 484 4.08 7.13 -11.50
N ALA A 485 4.24 8.40 -11.11
CA ALA A 485 3.38 9.03 -10.09
C ALA A 485 1.91 9.02 -10.53
N GLY A 486 1.62 9.33 -11.80
CA GLY A 486 0.28 9.25 -12.38
C GLY A 486 -0.33 7.85 -12.24
N LEU A 487 0.46 6.82 -12.56
CA LEU A 487 0.04 5.42 -12.45
C LEU A 487 -0.31 5.04 -11.00
N PHE A 488 0.60 5.32 -10.04
CA PHE A 488 0.38 5.01 -8.63
C PHE A 488 -0.82 5.76 -8.05
N VAL A 489 -0.89 7.07 -8.27
CA VAL A 489 -1.92 7.93 -7.68
C VAL A 489 -3.30 7.57 -8.22
N GLN A 490 -3.43 7.32 -9.54
CA GLN A 490 -4.72 6.92 -10.10
C GLN A 490 -5.21 5.60 -9.52
N ASP A 491 -4.35 4.57 -9.40
CA ASP A 491 -4.77 3.30 -8.79
C ASP A 491 -5.13 3.47 -7.31
N HIS A 492 -4.30 4.17 -6.57
CA HIS A 492 -4.42 4.34 -5.13
C HIS A 492 -5.55 5.30 -4.72
N TYR A 493 -6.03 6.15 -5.62
CA TYR A 493 -7.23 6.98 -5.40
C TYR A 493 -8.49 6.13 -5.22
N HIS A 494 -8.56 5.01 -5.93
CA HIS A 494 -9.69 4.09 -5.86
C HIS A 494 -9.53 3.11 -4.69
N LYS A 495 -10.64 2.84 -3.99
CA LYS A 495 -10.66 1.77 -2.98
C LYS A 495 -10.32 0.43 -3.63
N ARG A 496 -9.59 -0.42 -2.91
CA ARG A 496 -9.15 -1.74 -3.42
C ARG A 496 -10.29 -2.56 -4.01
N ASN A 497 -11.44 -2.59 -3.34
CA ASN A 497 -12.60 -3.39 -3.75
C ASN A 497 -13.46 -2.73 -4.83
N THR A 498 -13.03 -1.60 -5.38
CA THR A 498 -13.74 -0.88 -6.45
C THR A 498 -13.02 -1.08 -7.78
N SER A 499 -13.76 -1.55 -8.78
CA SER A 499 -13.27 -1.58 -10.15
C SER A 499 -13.30 -0.17 -10.74
N TYR A 500 -12.31 0.15 -11.55
CA TYR A 500 -12.26 1.43 -12.26
C TYR A 500 -11.73 1.26 -13.68
N THR A 501 -11.88 2.28 -14.50
CA THR A 501 -11.26 2.38 -15.83
C THR A 501 -10.12 3.39 -15.75
N SER A 502 -8.93 2.99 -16.15
CA SER A 502 -7.76 3.88 -16.18
C SER A 502 -7.93 4.92 -17.30
N ASP A 503 -7.57 6.16 -16.99
CA ASP A 503 -7.78 7.34 -17.85
C ASP A 503 -6.51 8.19 -17.89
N ALA A 504 -5.95 8.44 -19.07
CA ALA A 504 -4.77 9.28 -19.26
C ALA A 504 -4.95 10.70 -18.67
N LYS A 505 -6.16 11.27 -18.78
CA LYS A 505 -6.51 12.57 -18.20
C LYS A 505 -6.48 12.63 -16.67
N LYS A 506 -6.41 11.46 -16.02
CA LYS A 506 -6.26 11.31 -14.57
C LYS A 506 -4.83 10.97 -14.17
N MET A 507 -3.90 10.89 -15.12
CA MET A 507 -2.51 10.50 -14.90
C MET A 507 -1.53 11.60 -15.26
N ALA A 508 -1.65 12.15 -16.48
CA ALA A 508 -0.64 12.98 -17.12
C ALA A 508 -0.68 14.47 -16.75
N PRO A 509 -1.85 15.15 -16.66
CA PRO A 509 -1.88 16.59 -16.46
C PRO A 509 -1.14 17.08 -15.23
N LEU A 510 -0.44 18.20 -15.34
CA LEU A 510 0.31 18.86 -14.27
C LEU A 510 -0.58 19.62 -13.27
N GLU A 511 -1.88 19.70 -13.56
CA GLU A 511 -2.89 20.33 -12.72
C GLU A 511 -4.01 19.34 -12.37
N GLY A 512 -4.76 19.65 -11.30
CA GLY A 512 -5.87 18.85 -10.84
C GLY A 512 -5.47 17.65 -9.98
N GLU A 513 -6.34 16.63 -9.93
CA GLU A 513 -6.21 15.48 -9.04
C GLU A 513 -5.38 14.33 -9.65
N THR A 514 -4.15 14.63 -10.07
CA THR A 514 -3.27 13.66 -10.74
C THR A 514 -1.95 13.45 -9.98
N GLY A 515 -1.26 12.36 -10.27
CA GLY A 515 0.07 12.10 -9.71
C GLY A 515 1.12 13.08 -10.26
N ALA A 516 0.98 13.49 -11.51
CA ALA A 516 1.86 14.49 -12.12
C ALA A 516 1.67 15.87 -11.47
N ALA A 517 0.43 16.29 -11.18
CA ALA A 517 0.14 17.53 -10.45
C ALA A 517 0.73 17.54 -9.04
N ILE A 518 0.64 16.39 -8.33
CA ILE A 518 1.27 16.23 -7.01
C ILE A 518 2.79 16.47 -7.10
N GLN A 519 3.46 15.88 -8.09
CA GLN A 519 4.90 16.06 -8.30
C GLN A 519 5.26 17.49 -8.74
N ASN A 520 4.43 18.12 -9.56
CA ASN A 520 4.63 19.51 -10.00
C ASN A 520 4.56 20.48 -8.82
N CYS A 521 3.58 20.33 -7.93
CA CYS A 521 3.50 21.09 -6.67
C CYS A 521 4.74 20.86 -5.79
N TYR A 522 5.19 19.62 -5.67
CA TYR A 522 6.39 19.28 -4.90
C TYR A 522 7.64 19.90 -5.52
N ALA A 523 7.77 19.91 -6.84
CA ALA A 523 8.86 20.57 -7.55
C ALA A 523 8.88 22.09 -7.29
N ARG A 524 7.72 22.77 -7.30
CA ARG A 524 7.59 24.17 -6.92
C ARG A 524 8.06 24.41 -5.48
N LEU A 525 7.65 23.55 -4.55
CA LEU A 525 8.08 23.62 -3.16
C LEU A 525 9.61 23.50 -3.03
N LEU A 526 10.23 22.54 -3.74
CA LEU A 526 11.69 22.38 -3.75
C LEU A 526 12.42 23.58 -4.36
N LYS A 527 11.89 24.20 -5.42
CA LYS A 527 12.46 25.42 -5.99
C LYS A 527 12.47 26.58 -4.98
N LYS A 528 11.44 26.65 -4.12
CA LYS A 528 11.35 27.65 -3.05
C LYS A 528 12.34 27.40 -1.91
N LEU A 529 12.51 26.14 -1.50
CA LEU A 529 13.32 25.74 -0.35
C LEU A 529 14.80 25.48 -0.70
N GLY A 530 15.06 25.08 -1.94
CA GLY A 530 16.34 24.49 -2.35
C GLY A 530 16.40 22.96 -2.11
N PRO A 531 17.44 22.30 -2.64
CA PRO A 531 17.52 20.83 -2.63
C PRO A 531 17.81 20.22 -1.25
N GLU A 532 18.51 20.96 -0.38
CA GLU A 532 18.95 20.47 0.92
C GLU A 532 17.99 20.89 2.04
N PRO A 533 17.67 19.99 3.00
CA PRO A 533 16.86 20.35 4.15
C PRO A 533 17.46 21.47 4.99
N THR A 534 16.64 22.44 5.33
CA THR A 534 17.02 23.57 6.18
C THR A 534 16.54 23.35 7.61
N THR A 535 17.40 23.58 8.58
CA THR A 535 17.07 23.52 10.00
C THR A 535 16.81 24.91 10.56
N PHE A 536 15.77 25.04 11.38
CA PHE A 536 15.34 26.30 11.99
C PHE A 536 15.39 26.23 13.51
N ASP A 537 15.64 27.37 14.17
CA ASP A 537 15.43 27.48 15.61
C ASP A 537 13.97 27.91 15.89
N TYR A 538 13.12 26.92 16.07
CA TYR A 538 11.68 27.11 16.33
C TYR A 538 11.39 27.94 17.60
N THR A 539 12.35 28.20 18.48
CA THR A 539 12.16 28.99 19.68
C THR A 539 12.20 30.49 19.43
N THR A 540 12.80 30.92 18.33
CA THR A 540 13.05 32.33 17.98
C THR A 540 12.16 32.82 16.83
N LEU A 541 11.46 31.94 16.12
CA LEU A 541 10.63 32.29 14.98
C LEU A 541 9.49 33.26 15.34
N ASN A 542 9.21 34.18 14.45
CA ASN A 542 8.04 35.04 14.53
C ASN A 542 6.83 34.39 13.82
N TYR A 543 5.96 33.79 14.58
CA TYR A 543 4.81 33.03 14.07
C TYR A 543 3.63 33.90 13.59
N THR A 544 3.67 35.23 13.78
CA THR A 544 2.54 36.12 13.38
C THR A 544 2.25 36.08 11.89
N SER A 545 3.25 35.78 11.05
CA SER A 545 3.06 35.59 9.60
C SER A 545 2.26 34.34 9.22
N LEU A 546 2.07 33.42 10.14
CA LEU A 546 1.32 32.15 9.97
C LEU A 546 -0.10 32.22 10.56
N GLU A 547 -0.53 33.38 11.08
CA GLU A 547 -1.85 33.54 11.72
C GLU A 547 -2.97 33.80 10.70
N SER A 548 -2.67 34.09 9.42
CA SER A 548 -3.70 34.20 8.39
C SER A 548 -4.36 32.83 8.14
N GLU A 549 -5.62 32.86 7.69
CA GLU A 549 -6.42 31.63 7.55
C GLU A 549 -5.79 30.61 6.60
N ASP A 550 -5.18 31.06 5.50
CA ASP A 550 -4.57 30.17 4.50
C ASP A 550 -3.39 29.37 5.09
N TYR A 551 -2.51 30.01 5.86
CA TYR A 551 -1.40 29.33 6.54
C TYR A 551 -1.88 28.48 7.71
N ALA A 552 -2.90 28.94 8.45
CA ALA A 552 -3.51 28.17 9.53
C ALA A 552 -4.18 26.90 8.99
N GLU A 553 -4.84 26.95 7.83
CA GLU A 553 -5.42 25.77 7.18
C GLU A 553 -4.34 24.78 6.72
N LEU A 554 -3.24 25.24 6.15
CA LEU A 554 -2.11 24.39 5.83
C LEU A 554 -1.57 23.65 7.07
N LEU A 555 -1.42 24.36 8.19
CA LEU A 555 -0.99 23.77 9.46
C LEU A 555 -1.97 22.71 9.97
N ARG A 556 -3.29 22.95 9.86
CA ARG A 556 -4.34 21.97 10.22
C ARG A 556 -4.23 20.70 9.38
N ILE A 557 -4.03 20.86 8.06
CA ILE A 557 -3.84 19.72 7.15
C ILE A 557 -2.59 18.94 7.54
N LEU A 558 -1.47 19.60 7.81
CA LEU A 558 -0.24 18.92 8.23
C LEU A 558 -0.43 18.11 9.52
N LEU A 559 -1.22 18.63 10.50
CA LEU A 559 -1.53 17.90 11.73
C LEU A 559 -2.44 16.67 11.52
N GLN A 560 -3.17 16.58 10.42
CA GLN A 560 -4.07 15.45 10.12
C GLN A 560 -3.34 14.25 9.50
N TYR A 561 -2.07 14.38 9.14
CA TYR A 561 -1.31 13.29 8.50
C TYR A 561 -1.25 12.00 9.34
N PRO A 562 -1.00 12.04 10.66
CA PRO A 562 -1.03 10.82 11.49
C PRO A 562 -2.38 10.09 11.46
N ASP A 563 -3.51 10.81 11.46
CA ASP A 563 -4.84 10.20 11.35
C ASP A 563 -5.04 9.52 9.99
N ALA A 564 -4.58 10.16 8.90
CA ALA A 564 -4.64 9.59 7.57
C ALA A 564 -3.78 8.32 7.47
N ALA A 565 -2.55 8.34 7.98
CA ALA A 565 -1.64 7.19 7.99
C ALA A 565 -2.19 6.03 8.84
N HIS A 566 -2.71 6.31 10.03
CA HIS A 566 -3.28 5.31 10.91
C HIS A 566 -4.58 4.69 10.35
N GLY A 567 -5.47 5.51 9.78
CA GLY A 567 -6.67 5.05 9.08
C GLY A 567 -6.34 4.15 7.88
N SER A 568 -5.34 4.55 7.13
CA SER A 568 -4.80 3.81 5.98
C SER A 568 -4.18 2.47 6.40
N PHE A 569 -3.42 2.42 7.48
CA PHE A 569 -2.86 1.18 8.04
C PHE A 569 -3.93 0.21 8.50
N LYS A 570 -4.94 0.68 9.24
CA LYS A 570 -6.05 -0.16 9.74
C LYS A 570 -6.87 -0.81 8.61
N SER A 571 -7.11 -0.06 7.55
CA SER A 571 -7.95 -0.51 6.44
C SER A 571 -7.16 -1.15 5.29
N LEU A 572 -5.85 -0.93 5.22
CA LEU A 572 -4.98 -1.20 4.08
C LEU A 572 -5.50 -0.52 2.79
N GLU A 573 -6.07 0.68 2.92
CA GLU A 573 -6.59 1.48 1.80
C GLU A 573 -5.68 2.68 1.53
N PRO A 574 -4.90 2.70 0.44
CA PRO A 574 -4.02 3.81 0.10
C PRO A 574 -4.75 5.11 -0.22
N SER A 575 -6.04 5.03 -0.57
CA SER A 575 -6.87 6.19 -0.89
C SER A 575 -6.95 7.24 0.23
N PHE A 576 -6.77 6.85 1.49
CA PHE A 576 -6.67 7.81 2.60
C PHE A 576 -5.47 8.76 2.42
N ILE A 577 -4.32 8.22 1.99
CA ILE A 577 -3.10 9.01 1.77
C ILE A 577 -3.21 9.85 0.51
N VAL A 578 -3.79 9.29 -0.57
CA VAL A 578 -3.98 10.05 -1.82
C VAL A 578 -4.91 11.24 -1.60
N VAL A 579 -6.08 11.03 -0.99
CA VAL A 579 -7.04 12.13 -0.70
C VAL A 579 -6.41 13.16 0.24
N TYR A 580 -5.62 12.73 1.21
CA TYR A 580 -4.87 13.62 2.08
C TYR A 580 -3.86 14.48 1.28
N LEU A 581 -3.05 13.85 0.40
CA LEU A 581 -2.08 14.56 -0.44
C LEU A 581 -2.73 15.57 -1.38
N LEU A 582 -3.84 15.24 -2.00
CA LEU A 582 -4.56 16.17 -2.88
C LEU A 582 -4.99 17.42 -2.11
N ARG A 583 -5.55 17.27 -0.90
CA ARG A 583 -5.89 18.42 -0.05
C ARG A 583 -4.65 19.22 0.38
N LEU A 584 -3.54 18.53 0.65
CA LEU A 584 -2.27 19.20 0.97
C LEU A 584 -1.76 20.02 -0.22
N VAL A 585 -1.81 19.47 -1.43
CA VAL A 585 -1.44 20.16 -2.68
C VAL A 585 -2.29 21.41 -2.89
N ASP A 586 -3.61 21.28 -2.81
CA ASP A 586 -4.53 22.41 -3.00
C ASP A 586 -4.19 23.58 -2.06
N GLN A 587 -4.04 23.31 -0.77
CA GLN A 587 -3.74 24.34 0.22
C GLN A 587 -2.31 24.86 0.13
N LEU A 588 -1.35 24.00 -0.22
CA LEU A 588 0.05 24.39 -0.40
C LEU A 588 0.19 25.36 -1.59
N MET A 589 -0.50 25.10 -2.70
CA MET A 589 -0.51 25.99 -3.85
C MET A 589 -1.06 27.39 -3.49
N VAL A 590 -2.16 27.46 -2.74
CA VAL A 590 -2.72 28.73 -2.24
C VAL A 590 -1.68 29.53 -1.44
N THR A 591 -0.95 28.87 -0.53
CA THR A 591 0.05 29.55 0.30
C THR A 591 1.30 29.94 -0.47
N LEU A 592 1.72 29.15 -1.46
CA LEU A 592 2.85 29.47 -2.34
C LEU A 592 2.52 30.66 -3.24
N ASP A 593 1.30 30.74 -3.80
CA ASP A 593 0.84 31.87 -4.61
C ASP A 593 0.79 33.17 -3.77
N ASP A 594 0.23 33.11 -2.55
CA ASP A 594 0.21 34.25 -1.62
C ASP A 594 1.64 34.74 -1.28
N ASP A 595 2.57 33.83 -1.09
CA ASP A 595 3.95 34.13 -0.75
C ASP A 595 4.73 34.73 -1.92
N ASP A 596 4.49 34.28 -3.15
CA ASP A 596 5.13 34.81 -4.36
C ASP A 596 4.60 36.22 -4.75
N MET A 597 3.35 36.54 -4.38
CA MET A 597 2.74 37.83 -4.62
C MET A 597 3.17 38.92 -3.61
N LYS A 598 3.77 38.57 -2.47
CA LYS A 598 4.14 39.49 -1.40
C LYS A 598 5.62 39.91 -1.48
N ASP A 599 5.88 41.21 -1.32
CA ASP A 599 7.23 41.73 -1.12
C ASP A 599 7.61 41.63 0.37
N TRP A 600 8.56 40.79 0.66
CA TRP A 600 9.03 40.51 2.03
C TRP A 600 10.33 41.25 2.40
N ALA A 601 10.75 42.22 1.60
CA ALA A 601 11.93 43.04 1.89
C ALA A 601 11.83 43.69 3.28
N GLY A 602 12.76 43.39 4.16
CA GLY A 602 12.80 43.90 5.53
C GLY A 602 11.96 43.12 6.56
N GLN A 603 11.38 41.95 6.18
CA GLN A 603 10.63 41.09 7.07
C GLN A 603 11.27 39.69 7.21
N GLU A 604 12.59 39.62 7.40
CA GLU A 604 13.36 38.38 7.43
C GLU A 604 12.81 37.32 8.41
N SER A 605 12.47 37.71 9.64
CA SER A 605 11.95 36.80 10.67
C SER A 605 10.55 36.25 10.35
N ALA A 606 9.73 36.99 9.60
CA ALA A 606 8.43 36.50 9.12
C ALA A 606 8.61 35.53 7.95
N SER A 607 9.61 35.76 7.11
CA SER A 607 9.99 34.86 6.02
C SER A 607 10.52 33.53 6.54
N GLU A 608 11.35 33.54 7.61
CA GLU A 608 11.84 32.30 8.24
C GLU A 608 10.75 31.39 8.75
N ALA A 609 9.69 31.91 9.39
CA ALA A 609 8.58 31.11 9.88
C ALA A 609 7.82 30.39 8.74
N ARG A 610 7.66 31.05 7.57
CA ARG A 610 7.05 30.43 6.40
C ARG A 610 7.96 29.39 5.75
N LEU A 611 9.26 29.67 5.64
CA LEU A 611 10.22 28.67 5.16
C LEU A 611 10.24 27.45 6.09
N ALA A 612 10.15 27.64 7.41
CA ALA A 612 10.01 26.55 8.36
C ALA A 612 8.70 25.76 8.17
N LEU A 613 7.59 26.42 7.85
CA LEU A 613 6.33 25.76 7.51
C LEU A 613 6.47 24.92 6.22
N TYR A 614 7.05 25.49 5.17
CA TYR A 614 7.27 24.78 3.90
C TYR A 614 8.24 23.60 4.06
N GLU A 615 9.26 23.71 4.90
CA GLU A 615 10.15 22.59 5.21
C GLU A 615 9.42 21.44 5.92
N ASN A 616 8.52 21.77 6.86
CA ASN A 616 7.66 20.76 7.50
C ASN A 616 6.66 20.15 6.51
N ALA A 617 6.11 20.97 5.59
CA ALA A 617 5.25 20.48 4.51
C ALA A 617 6.01 19.52 3.58
N ARG A 618 7.27 19.84 3.22
CA ARG A 618 8.14 18.96 2.46
C ARG A 618 8.31 17.60 3.14
N GLN A 619 8.61 17.58 4.43
CA GLN A 619 8.79 16.34 5.18
C GLN A 619 7.52 15.47 5.18
N VAL A 620 6.36 16.07 5.40
CA VAL A 620 5.07 15.35 5.37
C VAL A 620 4.78 14.83 3.97
N PHE A 621 5.07 15.62 2.95
CA PHE A 621 4.92 15.25 1.55
C PHE A 621 5.77 14.00 1.20
N GLU A 622 7.04 14.02 1.56
CA GLU A 622 7.97 12.90 1.34
C GLU A 622 7.54 11.64 2.09
N ASN A 623 7.08 11.78 3.35
CA ASN A 623 6.56 10.65 4.11
C ASN A 623 5.34 10.02 3.42
N ALA A 624 4.41 10.84 2.92
CA ALA A 624 3.20 10.37 2.24
C ALA A 624 3.51 9.71 0.89
N LEU A 625 4.37 10.31 0.06
CA LEU A 625 4.81 9.71 -1.21
C LEU A 625 5.52 8.38 -0.99
N LYS A 626 6.38 8.29 0.02
CA LYS A 626 7.06 7.04 0.40
C LYS A 626 6.09 5.92 0.75
N LEU A 627 5.02 6.22 1.50
CA LEU A 627 3.98 5.23 1.79
C LEU A 627 3.34 4.70 0.51
N LEU A 628 3.01 5.59 -0.41
CA LEU A 628 2.39 5.20 -1.69
C LEU A 628 3.34 4.44 -2.62
N GLY A 629 4.65 4.42 -2.35
CA GLY A 629 5.66 3.87 -3.26
C GLY A 629 6.02 4.81 -4.41
N VAL A 630 5.63 6.07 -4.33
CA VAL A 630 5.92 7.11 -5.34
C VAL A 630 7.29 7.72 -5.05
N THR A 631 8.17 7.70 -6.04
CA THR A 631 9.48 8.37 -5.97
C THR A 631 9.27 9.88 -6.06
N PRO A 632 9.71 10.68 -5.06
CA PRO A 632 9.62 12.14 -5.16
C PRO A 632 10.51 12.67 -6.29
N TRP A 633 10.01 13.68 -7.01
CA TRP A 633 10.84 14.43 -7.96
C TRP A 633 12.00 15.10 -7.22
N SER A 634 13.13 15.30 -7.89
CA SER A 634 14.33 15.92 -7.29
C SER A 634 14.97 16.90 -8.28
N LEU A 635 15.43 18.04 -7.76
CA LEU A 635 16.20 19.03 -8.50
C LEU A 635 17.47 18.45 -9.13
#